data_06d286eb4757f002b6538cfa1dd9e12e
#
_entry.id   06d286eb4757f002b6538cfa1dd9e12e
#
_cell.length_a   1.000
_cell.length_b   1.000
_cell.length_c   1.000
_cell.angle_alpha   90.00
_cell.angle_beta   90.00
_cell.angle_gamma   90.00
#
_symmetry.space_group_name_H-M   'P 1'
#
loop_
_entity.id
_entity.type
_entity.pdbx_description
1 polymer ?
#
loop_
_entity_poly.entity_id
_entity_poly.type
_entity_poly.pdbx_seq_one_letter_code
_entity_poly.pdbx_strand_id
1 'polypeptide(L)'
;MIGISADFDPVHYGHVKLIEKGKEIASDSGEKVVIYLNKGFSANHDSFFVNFEARKKMALEAGADKVVAIEGLHHRLTLAYSVPIRIAMMIEDGVTDYVDAANVKTSKIIKHAHKFVQEGIFVGIPRNLPNRNVIRWFAVNEFLKGKYGKNMQFHIIPELESNGKISGREIRKAILENDMEIPESIKELLPKTTTKILEREIKHGNIPKSRNWKEIFKRMNTCSRANLTKIAYLNGNAINEIVDGRVYRDGESIWASFRRAGYGPVLTRLAISAIEEHVTRQEVLSLMRSYEKKGVIPPEQSVDKVIERSWYVASENDKGLTASVANENFREKKIAVRDMALSMDGGLNLTKFETKLLEKK
;
A
#
# COMPACT_ATOMS: atom_id res chain seq x y z
N MET A 1 -12.84 14.14 15.56
CA MET A 1 -12.65 12.67 15.48
C MET A 1 -11.19 12.33 15.51
N ILE A 2 -10.83 11.18 16.07
CA ILE A 2 -9.45 10.67 16.13
C ILE A 2 -9.26 9.65 15.00
N GLY A 3 -8.32 9.91 14.09
CA GLY A 3 -8.06 9.07 12.91
C GLY A 3 -6.87 8.13 13.10
N ILE A 4 -7.00 6.91 12.60
CA ILE A 4 -5.90 5.93 12.49
C ILE A 4 -5.95 5.34 11.10
N SER A 5 -4.82 5.28 10.39
CA SER A 5 -4.74 4.62 9.08
C SER A 5 -3.81 3.41 9.15
N ALA A 6 -4.38 2.23 9.10
CA ALA A 6 -3.66 0.97 9.12
C ALA A 6 -4.39 -0.11 8.32
N ASP A 7 -3.70 -1.18 7.96
CA ASP A 7 -4.30 -2.26 7.17
C ASP A 7 -4.90 -3.38 8.04
N PHE A 8 -4.50 -3.48 9.30
CA PHE A 8 -5.07 -4.41 10.29
C PHE A 8 -5.13 -5.86 9.80
N ASP A 9 -4.07 -6.33 9.25
CA ASP A 9 -4.00 -7.65 8.58
C ASP A 9 -2.96 -8.57 9.21
N PRO A 10 -3.27 -9.20 10.35
CA PRO A 10 -4.42 -8.99 11.24
C PRO A 10 -4.19 -7.87 12.28
N VAL A 11 -5.22 -7.58 13.08
CA VAL A 11 -5.08 -6.75 14.28
C VAL A 11 -4.20 -7.47 15.30
N HIS A 12 -3.19 -6.79 15.85
CA HIS A 12 -2.33 -7.26 16.92
C HIS A 12 -2.21 -6.21 18.02
N TYR A 13 -1.59 -6.53 19.16
CA TYR A 13 -1.52 -5.61 20.30
C TYR A 13 -0.86 -4.26 19.97
N GLY A 14 0.04 -4.18 18.99
CA GLY A 14 0.53 -2.90 18.50
C GLY A 14 -0.58 -2.01 17.92
N HIS A 15 -1.55 -2.59 17.21
CA HIS A 15 -2.72 -1.86 16.72
C HIS A 15 -3.69 -1.49 17.86
N VAL A 16 -3.85 -2.38 18.85
CA VAL A 16 -4.67 -2.09 20.04
C VAL A 16 -4.14 -0.84 20.77
N LYS A 17 -2.81 -0.71 20.91
CA LYS A 17 -2.19 0.47 21.52
C LYS A 17 -2.50 1.77 20.77
N LEU A 18 -2.59 1.74 19.44
CA LEU A 18 -3.02 2.90 18.66
C LEU A 18 -4.47 3.28 18.99
N ILE A 19 -5.35 2.28 19.06
CA ILE A 19 -6.77 2.50 19.38
C ILE A 19 -6.93 2.98 20.83
N GLU A 20 -6.22 2.40 21.79
CA GLU A 20 -6.21 2.82 23.20
C GLU A 20 -5.76 4.29 23.32
N LYS A 21 -4.68 4.68 22.61
CA LYS A 21 -4.24 6.08 22.57
C LYS A 21 -5.30 6.99 21.97
N GLY A 22 -5.96 6.55 20.89
CA GLY A 22 -7.09 7.28 20.32
C GLY A 22 -8.23 7.46 21.31
N LYS A 23 -8.56 6.43 22.09
CA LYS A 23 -9.59 6.49 23.15
C LYS A 23 -9.19 7.39 24.30
N GLU A 24 -7.92 7.39 24.70
CA GLU A 24 -7.40 8.32 25.71
C GLU A 24 -7.60 9.79 25.26
N ILE A 25 -7.24 10.12 24.01
CA ILE A 25 -7.44 11.47 23.45
C ILE A 25 -8.92 11.81 23.36
N ALA A 26 -9.77 10.85 23.00
CA ALA A 26 -11.20 11.02 22.86
C ALA A 26 -11.94 11.15 24.21
N SER A 27 -11.32 10.72 25.33
CA SER A 27 -11.99 10.66 26.65
C SER A 27 -12.53 12.01 27.08
N ASP A 28 -11.80 13.08 26.82
CA ASP A 28 -12.14 14.43 27.27
C ASP A 28 -13.16 15.14 26.36
N SER A 29 -13.23 14.71 25.09
CA SER A 29 -14.07 15.34 24.06
C SER A 29 -15.29 14.52 23.66
N GLY A 30 -15.36 13.25 24.04
CA GLY A 30 -16.41 12.33 23.58
C GLY A 30 -16.33 11.99 22.09
N GLU A 31 -15.20 12.27 21.46
CA GLU A 31 -14.99 12.03 20.03
C GLU A 31 -14.83 10.54 19.71
N LYS A 32 -15.04 10.19 18.44
CA LYS A 32 -14.94 8.81 17.95
C LYS A 32 -13.55 8.50 17.44
N VAL A 33 -13.06 7.29 17.74
CA VAL A 33 -11.87 6.69 17.12
C VAL A 33 -12.26 6.01 15.81
N VAL A 34 -11.72 6.50 14.69
CA VAL A 34 -12.10 6.09 13.35
C VAL A 34 -10.89 5.47 12.64
N ILE A 35 -11.06 4.25 12.14
CA ILE A 35 -10.02 3.55 11.39
C ILE A 35 -10.26 3.72 9.89
N TYR A 36 -9.26 4.22 9.15
CA TYR A 36 -9.25 4.30 7.69
C TYR A 36 -8.54 3.06 7.14
N LEU A 37 -9.31 2.16 6.55
CA LEU A 37 -8.88 0.80 6.19
C LEU A 37 -9.00 0.56 4.69
N ASN A 38 -7.93 0.11 4.04
CA ASN A 38 -7.98 -0.28 2.62
C ASN A 38 -8.94 -1.46 2.41
N LYS A 39 -9.91 -1.30 1.50
CA LYS A 39 -10.86 -2.37 1.17
C LYS A 39 -10.25 -3.41 0.23
N GLY A 40 -9.48 -2.97 -0.75
CA GLY A 40 -8.85 -3.81 -1.76
C GLY A 40 -7.32 -3.72 -1.76
N PHE A 41 -6.70 -4.40 -2.70
CA PHE A 41 -5.25 -4.45 -2.85
C PHE A 41 -4.66 -3.08 -3.16
N SER A 42 -3.54 -2.77 -2.52
CA SER A 42 -2.89 -1.47 -2.62
C SER A 42 -1.47 -1.60 -3.15
N ALA A 43 -0.79 -0.46 -3.28
CA ALA A 43 0.63 -0.40 -3.63
C ALA A 43 1.55 -1.25 -2.71
N ASN A 44 1.11 -1.53 -1.49
CA ASN A 44 1.87 -2.26 -0.49
C ASN A 44 1.44 -3.73 -0.33
N HIS A 45 0.33 -4.14 -0.97
CA HIS A 45 -0.28 -5.46 -0.76
C HIS A 45 -0.56 -6.17 -2.07
N ASP A 46 -0.04 -7.38 -2.24
CA ASP A 46 -0.42 -8.32 -3.31
C ASP A 46 -1.72 -9.02 -2.97
N SER A 47 -1.91 -9.28 -1.71
CA SER A 47 -3.08 -9.90 -1.12
C SER A 47 -3.24 -9.39 0.30
N PHE A 48 -4.40 -9.62 0.88
CA PHE A 48 -4.61 -9.55 2.32
C PHE A 48 -4.67 -10.97 2.89
N PHE A 49 -4.19 -11.13 4.12
CA PHE A 49 -4.29 -12.39 4.82
C PHE A 49 -5.76 -12.71 5.11
N VAL A 50 -6.52 -11.71 5.56
CA VAL A 50 -7.98 -11.83 5.73
C VAL A 50 -8.72 -10.78 4.90
N ASN A 51 -10.00 -11.06 4.58
CA ASN A 51 -10.83 -10.14 3.82
C ASN A 51 -11.14 -8.85 4.59
N PHE A 52 -11.70 -7.86 3.91
CA PHE A 52 -12.01 -6.56 4.49
C PHE A 52 -12.98 -6.65 5.66
N GLU A 53 -14.04 -7.47 5.57
CA GLU A 53 -15.04 -7.58 6.63
C GLU A 53 -14.47 -8.19 7.91
N ALA A 54 -13.58 -9.18 7.78
CA ALA A 54 -12.86 -9.74 8.93
C ALA A 54 -11.94 -8.70 9.59
N ARG A 55 -11.17 -7.94 8.79
CA ARG A 55 -10.29 -6.85 9.30
C ARG A 55 -11.10 -5.73 9.97
N LYS A 56 -12.22 -5.33 9.36
CA LYS A 56 -13.16 -4.37 9.94
C LYS A 56 -13.70 -4.86 11.28
N LYS A 57 -14.13 -6.12 11.34
CA LYS A 57 -14.62 -6.73 12.59
C LYS A 57 -13.54 -6.75 13.67
N MET A 58 -12.31 -7.16 13.33
CA MET A 58 -11.17 -7.13 14.25
C MET A 58 -10.91 -5.71 14.80
N ALA A 59 -11.00 -4.68 13.96
CA ALA A 59 -10.80 -3.29 14.37
C ALA A 59 -11.89 -2.82 15.38
N LEU A 60 -13.16 -3.13 15.10
CA LEU A 60 -14.27 -2.79 15.97
C LEU A 60 -14.19 -3.55 17.32
N GLU A 61 -13.88 -4.84 17.29
CA GLU A 61 -13.68 -5.65 18.48
C GLU A 61 -12.44 -5.23 19.30
N ALA A 62 -11.45 -4.59 18.66
CA ALA A 62 -10.31 -4.00 19.33
C ALA A 62 -10.60 -2.62 19.95
N GLY A 63 -11.83 -2.10 19.81
CA GLY A 63 -12.29 -0.87 20.46
C GLY A 63 -12.44 0.34 19.54
N ALA A 64 -12.26 0.23 18.24
CA ALA A 64 -12.57 1.32 17.31
C ALA A 64 -14.08 1.59 17.24
N ASP A 65 -14.49 2.86 17.12
CA ASP A 65 -15.92 3.23 17.05
C ASP A 65 -16.47 3.11 15.63
N LYS A 66 -15.60 3.31 14.63
CA LYS A 66 -16.00 3.32 13.23
C LYS A 66 -14.83 2.86 12.34
N VAL A 67 -15.17 2.20 11.24
CA VAL A 67 -14.22 1.91 10.15
C VAL A 67 -14.73 2.57 8.89
N VAL A 68 -13.88 3.39 8.27
CA VAL A 68 -14.07 3.99 6.95
C VAL A 68 -13.31 3.17 5.93
N ALA A 69 -14.00 2.68 4.91
CA ALA A 69 -13.37 1.95 3.83
C ALA A 69 -12.69 2.90 2.84
N ILE A 70 -11.42 2.67 2.55
CA ILE A 70 -10.75 3.30 1.42
C ILE A 70 -10.98 2.40 0.22
N GLU A 71 -11.82 2.85 -0.72
CA GLU A 71 -12.33 2.04 -1.83
C GLU A 71 -11.84 2.53 -3.20
N GLY A 72 -12.06 1.69 -4.21
CA GLY A 72 -11.86 2.03 -5.62
C GLY A 72 -10.42 2.43 -5.94
N LEU A 73 -10.23 3.56 -6.60
CA LEU A 73 -8.91 4.04 -7.00
C LEU A 73 -8.09 4.61 -5.84
N HIS A 74 -8.73 5.04 -4.75
CA HIS A 74 -8.06 5.71 -3.64
C HIS A 74 -7.01 4.84 -2.93
N HIS A 75 -7.16 3.51 -2.94
CA HIS A 75 -6.16 2.61 -2.39
C HIS A 75 -5.17 2.06 -3.44
N ARG A 76 -5.35 2.42 -4.72
CA ARG A 76 -4.54 1.94 -5.86
C ARG A 76 -3.55 2.96 -6.38
N LEU A 77 -3.17 3.93 -5.57
CA LEU A 77 -2.17 4.94 -5.91
C LEU A 77 -0.85 4.65 -5.19
N THR A 78 0.25 5.15 -5.75
CA THR A 78 1.52 5.16 -5.02
C THR A 78 1.38 6.03 -3.76
N LEU A 79 2.21 5.78 -2.75
CA LEU A 79 2.15 6.53 -1.48
C LEU A 79 2.30 8.04 -1.66
N ALA A 80 2.96 8.47 -2.73
CA ALA A 80 3.10 9.88 -3.08
C ALA A 80 1.76 10.58 -3.34
N TYR A 81 0.77 9.86 -3.82
CA TYR A 81 -0.58 10.38 -4.10
C TYR A 81 -1.61 9.89 -3.10
N SER A 82 -1.53 8.62 -2.68
CA SER A 82 -2.51 8.06 -1.75
C SER A 82 -2.45 8.72 -0.37
N VAL A 83 -1.27 9.14 0.10
CA VAL A 83 -1.13 9.79 1.41
C VAL A 83 -1.75 11.18 1.42
N PRO A 84 -1.44 12.11 0.48
CA PRO A 84 -2.11 13.41 0.42
C PRO A 84 -3.63 13.30 0.32
N ILE A 85 -4.12 12.43 -0.55
CA ILE A 85 -5.56 12.21 -0.74
C ILE A 85 -6.20 11.70 0.55
N ARG A 86 -5.58 10.74 1.22
CA ARG A 86 -6.11 10.15 2.45
C ARG A 86 -6.13 11.14 3.61
N ILE A 87 -5.09 11.97 3.75
CA ILE A 87 -5.06 13.03 4.76
C ILE A 87 -6.16 14.07 4.46
N ALA A 88 -6.32 14.47 3.20
CA ALA A 88 -7.39 15.38 2.80
C ALA A 88 -8.78 14.80 3.13
N MET A 89 -9.03 13.53 2.83
CA MET A 89 -10.28 12.84 3.21
C MET A 89 -10.50 12.87 4.73
N MET A 90 -9.48 12.59 5.54
CA MET A 90 -9.58 12.65 7.00
C MET A 90 -9.92 14.05 7.49
N ILE A 91 -9.27 15.10 6.95
CA ILE A 91 -9.55 16.50 7.32
C ILE A 91 -10.98 16.88 6.89
N GLU A 92 -11.41 16.49 5.71
CA GLU A 92 -12.77 16.71 5.20
C GLU A 92 -13.81 15.99 6.04
N ASP A 93 -13.52 14.78 6.54
CA ASP A 93 -14.37 14.01 7.46
C ASP A 93 -14.40 14.62 8.89
N GLY A 94 -13.57 15.62 9.19
CA GLY A 94 -13.50 16.28 10.49
C GLY A 94 -12.58 15.57 11.50
N VAL A 95 -11.58 14.84 11.02
CA VAL A 95 -10.51 14.31 11.90
C VAL A 95 -9.65 15.47 12.37
N THR A 96 -9.49 15.59 13.69
CA THR A 96 -8.69 16.62 14.37
C THR A 96 -7.35 16.08 14.84
N ASP A 97 -7.30 14.81 15.15
CA ASP A 97 -6.16 14.11 15.74
C ASP A 97 -5.86 12.83 14.99
N TYR A 98 -4.57 12.55 14.76
CA TYR A 98 -4.10 11.35 14.08
C TYR A 98 -3.10 10.59 14.95
N VAL A 99 -3.33 9.30 15.14
CA VAL A 99 -2.47 8.44 15.96
C VAL A 99 -1.68 7.50 15.07
N ASP A 100 -0.37 7.43 15.28
CA ASP A 100 0.54 6.50 14.60
C ASP A 100 1.64 6.03 15.57
N ALA A 101 2.45 5.07 15.16
CA ALA A 101 3.56 4.55 15.95
C ALA A 101 4.90 4.72 15.22
N ALA A 102 5.96 4.98 16.00
CA ALA A 102 7.31 5.10 15.48
C ALA A 102 8.36 4.58 16.47
N ASN A 103 9.49 4.10 15.95
CA ASN A 103 10.63 3.68 16.74
C ASN A 103 11.68 4.80 16.93
N VAL A 104 11.37 6.02 16.51
CA VAL A 104 12.21 7.20 16.68
C VAL A 104 11.46 8.32 17.40
N LYS A 105 12.21 9.21 18.08
CA LYS A 105 11.62 10.36 18.79
C LYS A 105 10.83 11.26 17.83
N THR A 106 9.66 11.72 18.25
CA THR A 106 8.78 12.64 17.49
C THR A 106 9.53 13.88 16.99
N SER A 107 10.45 14.43 17.78
CA SER A 107 11.28 15.59 17.38
C SER A 107 12.12 15.32 16.11
N LYS A 108 12.61 14.09 15.92
CA LYS A 108 13.33 13.71 14.69
C LYS A 108 12.38 13.62 13.49
N ILE A 109 11.17 13.09 13.69
CA ILE A 109 10.13 13.02 12.66
C ILE A 109 9.79 14.43 12.19
N ILE A 110 9.51 15.35 13.13
CA ILE A 110 9.18 16.75 12.84
C ILE A 110 10.31 17.43 12.06
N LYS A 111 11.56 17.30 12.51
CA LYS A 111 12.72 17.89 11.83
C LYS A 111 12.85 17.44 10.38
N HIS A 112 12.70 16.15 10.12
CA HIS A 112 12.75 15.62 8.76
C HIS A 112 11.54 16.05 7.93
N ALA A 113 10.34 16.05 8.52
CA ALA A 113 9.12 16.47 7.85
C ALA A 113 9.20 17.94 7.39
N HIS A 114 9.64 18.85 8.25
CA HIS A 114 9.82 20.26 7.87
C HIS A 114 10.75 20.45 6.68
N LYS A 115 11.85 19.71 6.63
CA LYS A 115 12.75 19.75 5.48
C LYS A 115 12.03 19.34 4.18
N PHE A 116 11.27 18.25 4.20
CA PHE A 116 10.54 17.78 3.01
C PHE A 116 9.39 18.71 2.63
N VAL A 117 8.72 19.36 3.59
CA VAL A 117 7.73 20.41 3.30
C VAL A 117 8.35 21.58 2.56
N GLN A 118 9.50 22.07 3.03
CA GLN A 118 10.22 23.18 2.39
C GLN A 118 10.70 22.84 0.97
N GLU A 119 11.10 21.59 0.75
CA GLU A 119 11.57 21.11 -0.56
C GLU A 119 10.41 20.68 -1.48
N GLY A 120 9.16 20.63 -1.00
CA GLY A 120 8.00 20.11 -1.75
C GLY A 120 8.11 18.63 -2.13
N ILE A 121 8.96 17.86 -1.44
CA ILE A 121 9.33 16.49 -1.80
C ILE A 121 8.60 15.48 -0.90
N PHE A 122 7.52 14.87 -1.41
CA PHE A 122 6.84 13.77 -0.72
C PHE A 122 7.12 12.40 -1.36
N VAL A 123 7.64 12.37 -2.59
CA VAL A 123 7.98 11.15 -3.33
C VAL A 123 9.36 10.63 -3.00
N GLY A 124 10.33 11.52 -2.94
CA GLY A 124 11.76 11.20 -2.86
C GLY A 124 12.31 10.96 -1.45
N ILE A 125 11.46 10.69 -0.45
CA ILE A 125 11.93 10.43 0.91
C ILE A 125 12.88 9.22 0.91
N PRO A 126 14.13 9.38 1.38
CA PRO A 126 15.14 8.33 1.32
C PRO A 126 14.68 7.02 1.98
N ARG A 127 14.98 5.88 1.33
CA ARG A 127 14.52 4.57 1.80
C ARG A 127 15.17 4.12 3.10
N ASN A 128 16.39 4.57 3.36
CA ASN A 128 17.14 4.30 4.58
C ASN A 128 16.71 5.16 5.77
N LEU A 129 15.81 6.13 5.57
CA LEU A 129 15.34 6.96 6.66
C LEU A 129 14.33 6.17 7.53
N PRO A 130 14.60 6.02 8.84
CA PRO A 130 13.68 5.34 9.75
C PRO A 130 12.31 6.02 9.76
N ASN A 131 11.24 5.21 9.87
CA ASN A 131 9.85 5.71 9.93
C ASN A 131 9.46 6.68 8.80
N ARG A 132 10.05 6.51 7.62
CA ARG A 132 9.83 7.40 6.46
C ARG A 132 8.35 7.58 6.09
N ASN A 133 7.50 6.59 6.37
CA ASN A 133 6.07 6.70 6.12
C ASN A 133 5.41 7.69 7.08
N VAL A 134 5.72 7.61 8.37
CA VAL A 134 5.23 8.57 9.39
C VAL A 134 5.72 9.98 9.06
N ILE A 135 7.00 10.12 8.67
CA ILE A 135 7.57 11.40 8.22
C ILE A 135 6.79 11.95 7.03
N ARG A 136 6.45 11.11 6.03
CA ARG A 136 5.65 11.53 4.87
C ARG A 136 4.26 11.99 5.30
N TRP A 137 3.58 11.25 6.16
CA TRP A 137 2.28 11.62 6.67
C TRP A 137 2.32 12.97 7.37
N PHE A 138 3.30 13.17 8.24
CA PHE A 138 3.48 14.44 8.93
C PHE A 138 3.77 15.60 7.97
N ALA A 139 4.69 15.42 7.01
CA ALA A 139 5.02 16.42 6.01
C ALA A 139 3.82 16.82 5.15
N VAL A 140 3.03 15.84 4.70
CA VAL A 140 1.81 16.11 3.92
C VAL A 140 0.76 16.82 4.76
N ASN A 141 0.59 16.44 6.03
CA ASN A 141 -0.33 17.11 6.93
C ASN A 141 0.02 18.61 7.11
N GLU A 142 1.29 18.92 7.30
CA GLU A 142 1.77 20.30 7.38
C GLU A 142 1.59 21.08 6.07
N PHE A 143 1.83 20.44 4.93
CA PHE A 143 1.57 21.04 3.62
C PHE A 143 0.09 21.38 3.45
N LEU A 144 -0.81 20.47 3.81
CA LEU A 144 -2.25 20.66 3.68
C LEU A 144 -2.82 21.69 4.66
N LYS A 145 -2.12 22.04 5.75
CA LYS A 145 -2.48 23.14 6.62
C LYS A 145 -2.65 24.44 5.85
N GLY A 146 -1.73 24.73 4.92
CA GLY A 146 -1.83 25.90 4.05
C GLY A 146 -3.07 25.91 3.17
N LYS A 147 -3.59 24.72 2.81
CA LYS A 147 -4.77 24.55 1.96
C LYS A 147 -6.09 24.64 2.74
N TYR A 148 -6.19 23.97 3.87
CA TYR A 148 -7.43 23.85 4.64
C TYR A 148 -7.52 24.82 5.83
N GLY A 149 -6.45 25.62 6.08
CA GLY A 149 -6.33 26.47 7.27
C GLY A 149 -6.25 25.69 8.58
N LYS A 150 -6.28 24.38 8.52
CA LYS A 150 -6.18 23.43 9.65
C LYS A 150 -5.39 22.19 9.24
N ASN A 151 -4.79 21.56 10.22
CA ASN A 151 -4.14 20.25 10.09
C ASN A 151 -4.56 19.38 11.28
N MET A 152 -4.29 18.06 11.16
CA MET A 152 -4.48 17.15 12.28
C MET A 152 -3.31 17.26 13.26
N GLN A 153 -3.58 17.16 14.54
CA GLN A 153 -2.55 16.98 15.56
C GLN A 153 -2.06 15.54 15.52
N PHE A 154 -0.74 15.32 15.38
CA PHE A 154 -0.16 13.98 15.33
C PHE A 154 0.28 13.54 16.71
N HIS A 155 -0.20 12.37 17.11
CA HIS A 155 0.17 11.68 18.35
C HIS A 155 0.98 10.43 17.96
N ILE A 156 2.28 10.49 18.16
CA ILE A 156 3.19 9.38 17.83
C ILE A 156 3.52 8.64 19.11
N ILE A 157 3.11 7.37 19.18
CA ILE A 157 3.45 6.47 20.29
C ILE A 157 4.65 5.59 19.92
N PRO A 158 5.38 5.03 20.91
CA PRO A 158 6.41 4.03 20.64
C PRO A 158 5.82 2.78 19.98
N GLU A 159 6.53 2.23 18.99
CA GLU A 159 6.19 0.91 18.47
C GLU A 159 6.26 -0.13 19.60
N LEU A 160 5.29 -1.04 19.67
CA LEU A 160 5.28 -2.11 20.66
C LEU A 160 6.30 -3.19 20.26
N GLU A 161 7.19 -3.51 21.19
CA GLU A 161 8.18 -4.57 21.04
C GLU A 161 7.91 -5.67 22.09
N SER A 162 7.84 -6.92 21.64
CA SER A 162 7.78 -8.10 22.49
C SER A 162 8.73 -9.13 21.90
N ASN A 163 9.88 -9.37 22.53
CA ASN A 163 10.95 -10.24 22.00
C ASN A 163 11.31 -9.94 20.53
N GLY A 164 11.21 -8.66 20.12
CA GLY A 164 11.30 -8.15 18.76
C GLY A 164 10.09 -7.31 18.37
N LYS A 165 10.14 -6.71 17.16
CA LYS A 165 9.07 -5.87 16.66
C LYS A 165 7.81 -6.71 16.35
N ILE A 166 6.67 -6.39 16.97
CA ILE A 166 5.38 -6.99 16.60
C ILE A 166 4.94 -6.40 15.25
N SER A 167 4.79 -7.25 14.25
CA SER A 167 4.28 -6.82 12.94
C SER A 167 3.31 -7.83 12.34
N GLY A 168 2.30 -7.35 11.65
CA GLY A 168 1.36 -8.20 10.92
C GLY A 168 2.06 -9.13 9.90
N ARG A 169 3.21 -8.71 9.36
CA ARG A 169 4.02 -9.52 8.45
C ARG A 169 4.57 -10.77 9.13
N GLU A 170 5.21 -10.60 10.29
CA GLU A 170 5.78 -11.73 11.05
C GLU A 170 4.68 -12.69 11.53
N ILE A 171 3.54 -12.14 11.94
CA ILE A 171 2.36 -12.94 12.32
C ILE A 171 1.88 -13.80 11.15
N ARG A 172 1.67 -13.19 9.98
CA ARG A 172 1.24 -13.92 8.78
C ARG A 172 2.24 -14.98 8.37
N LYS A 173 3.54 -14.63 8.40
CA LYS A 173 4.61 -15.56 8.08
C LYS A 173 4.58 -16.78 9.00
N ALA A 174 4.50 -16.58 10.30
CA ALA A 174 4.48 -17.68 11.28
C ALA A 174 3.28 -18.62 11.08
N ILE A 175 2.08 -18.07 10.79
CA ILE A 175 0.89 -18.89 10.52
C ILE A 175 1.06 -19.71 9.24
N LEU A 176 1.60 -19.10 8.18
CA LEU A 176 1.81 -19.79 6.90
C LEU A 176 2.89 -20.88 6.97
N GLU A 177 3.96 -20.62 7.74
CA GLU A 177 5.05 -21.61 7.96
C GLU A 177 4.61 -22.75 8.90
N ASN A 178 3.52 -22.57 9.64
CA ASN A 178 2.93 -23.55 10.54
C ASN A 178 1.64 -24.18 9.98
N ASP A 179 1.62 -24.45 8.68
CA ASP A 179 0.52 -25.13 7.98
C ASP A 179 -0.88 -24.52 8.24
N MET A 180 -0.95 -23.20 8.37
CA MET A 180 -2.17 -22.44 8.68
C MET A 180 -2.70 -22.64 10.11
N GLU A 181 -1.95 -23.23 11.00
CA GLU A 181 -2.24 -23.21 12.42
C GLU A 181 -1.62 -21.98 13.08
N ILE A 182 -2.31 -21.38 14.05
CA ILE A 182 -1.81 -20.22 14.79
C ILE A 182 -0.93 -20.69 15.94
N PRO A 183 0.40 -20.51 15.88
CA PRO A 183 1.29 -20.89 16.98
C PRO A 183 0.93 -20.18 18.30
N GLU A 184 1.14 -20.83 19.45
CA GLU A 184 0.87 -20.20 20.75
C GLU A 184 1.63 -18.89 20.95
N SER A 185 2.89 -18.83 20.54
CA SER A 185 3.69 -17.59 20.56
C SER A 185 3.09 -16.46 19.74
N ILE A 186 2.31 -16.76 18.70
CA ILE A 186 1.59 -15.78 17.89
C ILE A 186 0.26 -15.41 18.55
N LYS A 187 -0.44 -16.35 19.19
CA LYS A 187 -1.67 -16.05 19.94
C LYS A 187 -1.43 -15.03 21.06
N GLU A 188 -0.26 -15.08 21.71
CA GLU A 188 0.15 -14.11 22.72
C GLU A 188 0.30 -12.68 22.17
N LEU A 189 0.52 -12.51 20.87
CA LEU A 189 0.64 -11.22 20.21
C LEU A 189 -0.70 -10.66 19.72
N LEU A 190 -1.77 -11.46 19.79
CA LEU A 190 -3.09 -11.15 19.23
C LEU A 190 -4.14 -10.98 20.34
N PRO A 191 -5.07 -10.04 20.18
CA PRO A 191 -6.30 -10.05 20.97
C PRO A 191 -7.04 -11.39 20.80
N LYS A 192 -7.67 -11.88 21.86
CA LYS A 192 -8.46 -13.12 21.82
C LYS A 192 -9.55 -13.10 20.74
N THR A 193 -10.16 -11.95 20.51
CA THR A 193 -11.17 -11.75 19.45
C THR A 193 -10.56 -11.89 18.06
N THR A 194 -9.36 -11.33 17.83
CA THR A 194 -8.61 -11.51 16.57
C THR A 194 -8.27 -12.97 16.33
N THR A 195 -7.76 -13.68 17.35
CA THR A 195 -7.45 -15.12 17.24
C THR A 195 -8.68 -15.91 16.82
N LYS A 196 -9.83 -15.72 17.48
CA LYS A 196 -11.08 -16.41 17.12
C LYS A 196 -11.54 -16.10 15.69
N ILE A 197 -11.37 -14.86 15.23
CA ILE A 197 -11.73 -14.50 13.85
C ILE A 197 -10.79 -15.20 12.86
N LEU A 198 -9.47 -15.20 13.13
CA LEU A 198 -8.48 -15.90 12.28
C LEU A 198 -8.77 -17.41 12.21
N GLU A 199 -8.96 -18.07 13.35
CA GLU A 199 -9.29 -19.50 13.41
C GLU A 199 -10.54 -19.85 12.58
N ARG A 200 -11.57 -18.98 12.66
CA ARG A 200 -12.77 -19.13 11.85
C ARG A 200 -12.47 -18.99 10.35
N GLU A 201 -11.74 -17.93 9.93
CA GLU A 201 -11.42 -17.70 8.53
C GLU A 201 -10.52 -18.81 7.97
N ILE A 202 -9.57 -19.31 8.75
CA ILE A 202 -8.74 -20.49 8.42
C ILE A 202 -9.62 -21.72 8.18
N LYS A 203 -10.49 -22.03 9.15
CA LYS A 203 -11.39 -23.20 9.06
C LYS A 203 -12.30 -23.18 7.83
N HIS A 204 -12.70 -21.98 7.39
CA HIS A 204 -13.55 -21.83 6.19
C HIS A 204 -12.73 -21.72 4.88
N GLY A 205 -11.41 -21.80 4.94
CA GLY A 205 -10.54 -21.64 3.76
C GLY A 205 -10.56 -20.24 3.15
N ASN A 206 -10.89 -19.21 3.95
CA ASN A 206 -11.02 -17.83 3.49
C ASN A 206 -9.69 -17.05 3.54
N ILE A 207 -8.61 -17.66 3.97
CA ILE A 207 -7.28 -17.06 4.02
C ILE A 207 -6.24 -17.88 3.25
N PRO A 208 -5.26 -17.23 2.63
CA PRO A 208 -5.20 -15.79 2.36
C PRO A 208 -6.24 -15.36 1.32
N LYS A 209 -6.70 -14.10 1.42
CA LYS A 209 -7.54 -13.51 0.38
C LYS A 209 -6.68 -13.24 -0.84
N SER A 210 -6.79 -14.10 -1.83
CA SER A 210 -5.98 -14.04 -3.05
C SER A 210 -6.59 -13.16 -4.13
N ARG A 211 -5.77 -12.80 -5.12
CA ARG A 211 -6.19 -12.14 -6.36
C ARG A 211 -6.99 -13.10 -7.25
N ASN A 212 -7.75 -12.54 -8.16
CA ASN A 212 -8.39 -13.33 -9.22
C ASN A 212 -7.37 -13.68 -10.32
N TRP A 213 -6.46 -14.61 -9.99
CA TRP A 213 -5.41 -15.05 -10.92
C TRP A 213 -5.96 -15.56 -12.25
N LYS A 214 -7.09 -16.22 -12.25
CA LYS A 214 -7.75 -16.69 -13.48
C LYS A 214 -8.04 -15.53 -14.43
N GLU A 215 -8.59 -14.44 -13.94
CA GLU A 215 -8.88 -13.25 -14.75
C GLU A 215 -7.59 -12.53 -15.17
N ILE A 216 -6.61 -12.43 -14.29
CA ILE A 216 -5.30 -11.84 -14.60
C ILE A 216 -4.63 -12.61 -15.73
N PHE A 217 -4.53 -13.95 -15.63
CA PHE A 217 -3.94 -14.80 -16.69
C PHE A 217 -4.68 -14.66 -18.00
N LYS A 218 -6.02 -14.72 -17.95
CA LYS A 218 -6.85 -14.51 -19.15
C LYS A 218 -6.49 -13.20 -19.84
N ARG A 219 -6.49 -12.09 -19.10
CA ARG A 219 -6.20 -10.76 -19.66
C ARG A 219 -4.78 -10.64 -20.19
N MET A 220 -3.79 -11.10 -19.45
CA MET A 220 -2.39 -11.04 -19.89
C MET A 220 -2.13 -11.90 -21.14
N ASN A 221 -2.81 -13.03 -21.27
CA ASN A 221 -2.62 -13.93 -22.41
C ASN A 221 -3.41 -13.51 -23.66
N THR A 222 -4.52 -12.78 -23.50
CA THR A 222 -5.46 -12.51 -24.61
C THR A 222 -5.63 -11.06 -24.98
N CYS A 223 -5.30 -10.09 -24.09
CA CYS A 223 -5.47 -8.68 -24.38
C CYS A 223 -4.60 -8.23 -25.56
N SER A 224 -5.19 -7.43 -26.44
CA SER A 224 -4.43 -6.77 -27.51
C SER A 224 -3.48 -5.72 -26.93
N ARG A 225 -2.40 -5.43 -27.66
CA ARG A 225 -1.48 -4.32 -27.31
C ARG A 225 -2.27 -3.01 -27.12
N ALA A 226 -3.20 -2.70 -28.01
CA ALA A 226 -4.03 -1.50 -27.94
C ALA A 226 -4.89 -1.43 -26.65
N ASN A 227 -5.36 -2.57 -26.14
CA ASN A 227 -6.07 -2.60 -24.86
C ASN A 227 -5.12 -2.47 -23.66
N LEU A 228 -3.96 -3.10 -23.71
CA LEU A 228 -2.94 -2.96 -22.65
C LEU A 228 -2.46 -1.51 -22.50
N THR A 229 -2.37 -0.74 -23.60
CA THR A 229 -2.01 0.69 -23.53
C THR A 229 -3.01 1.55 -22.77
N LYS A 230 -4.25 1.11 -22.62
CA LYS A 230 -5.28 1.81 -21.83
C LYS A 230 -5.21 1.49 -20.34
N ILE A 231 -4.59 0.36 -19.95
CA ILE A 231 -4.48 -0.06 -18.55
C ILE A 231 -3.49 0.84 -17.79
N ALA A 232 -3.88 1.24 -16.60
CA ALA A 232 -3.03 2.04 -15.72
C ALA A 232 -1.74 1.28 -15.34
N TYR A 233 -0.68 2.03 -15.08
CA TYR A 233 0.62 1.52 -14.64
C TYR A 233 1.37 0.62 -15.62
N LEU A 234 0.92 0.47 -16.86
CA LEU A 234 1.67 -0.24 -17.90
C LEU A 234 2.40 0.75 -18.80
N ASN A 235 3.74 0.72 -18.81
CA ASN A 235 4.55 1.43 -19.80
C ASN A 235 4.87 0.54 -21.02
N GLY A 236 5.52 1.10 -22.03
CA GLY A 236 5.84 0.38 -23.25
C GLY A 236 6.65 -0.90 -23.00
N ASN A 237 7.62 -0.86 -22.07
CA ASN A 237 8.45 -2.03 -21.73
C ASN A 237 7.60 -3.14 -21.09
N ALA A 238 6.71 -2.80 -20.17
CA ALA A 238 5.82 -3.79 -19.56
C ALA A 238 4.86 -4.39 -20.59
N ILE A 239 4.32 -3.56 -21.48
CA ILE A 239 3.44 -4.04 -22.56
C ILE A 239 4.20 -4.97 -23.51
N ASN A 240 5.44 -4.64 -23.86
CA ASN A 240 6.29 -5.51 -24.67
C ASN A 240 6.53 -6.87 -23.98
N GLU A 241 6.97 -6.84 -22.72
CA GLU A 241 7.20 -8.07 -21.94
C GLU A 241 5.92 -8.93 -21.83
N ILE A 242 4.74 -8.29 -21.67
CA ILE A 242 3.46 -9.00 -21.63
C ILE A 242 3.15 -9.64 -22.98
N VAL A 243 3.29 -8.90 -24.06
CA VAL A 243 2.94 -9.38 -25.41
C VAL A 243 3.91 -10.46 -25.89
N ASP A 244 5.19 -10.30 -25.62
CA ASP A 244 6.24 -11.24 -26.08
C ASP A 244 6.30 -12.49 -25.16
N GLY A 245 5.96 -12.35 -23.88
CA GLY A 245 6.00 -13.42 -22.87
C GLY A 245 4.70 -14.22 -22.72
N ARG A 246 3.77 -14.11 -23.67
CA ARG A 246 2.46 -14.78 -23.59
C ARG A 246 2.59 -16.27 -23.36
N VAL A 247 2.25 -16.72 -22.25
CA VAL A 247 1.86 -18.00 -21.69
C VAL A 247 2.02 -17.92 -20.17
N TYR A 248 1.29 -16.99 -19.58
CA TYR A 248 1.28 -16.85 -18.11
C TYR A 248 0.42 -17.95 -17.49
N ARG A 249 1.01 -18.73 -16.59
CA ARG A 249 0.36 -19.84 -15.89
C ARG A 249 0.39 -19.67 -14.36
N ASP A 250 1.28 -18.80 -13.88
CA ASP A 250 1.49 -18.56 -12.46
C ASP A 250 1.86 -17.09 -12.19
N GLY A 251 1.72 -16.68 -10.93
CA GLY A 251 2.04 -15.32 -10.50
C GLY A 251 3.53 -15.00 -10.58
N GLU A 252 4.41 -16.00 -10.48
CA GLU A 252 5.87 -15.79 -10.56
C GLU A 252 6.31 -15.38 -11.96
N SER A 253 5.73 -15.98 -13.01
CA SER A 253 5.98 -15.58 -14.39
C SER A 253 5.55 -14.15 -14.68
N ILE A 254 4.42 -13.71 -14.10
CA ILE A 254 3.95 -12.32 -14.18
C ILE A 254 4.93 -11.38 -13.48
N TRP A 255 5.33 -11.69 -12.25
CA TRP A 255 6.32 -10.91 -11.52
C TRP A 255 7.65 -10.81 -12.25
N ALA A 256 8.10 -11.92 -12.85
CA ALA A 256 9.34 -11.96 -13.64
C ALA A 256 9.26 -11.02 -14.85
N SER A 257 8.13 -10.97 -15.56
CA SER A 257 7.94 -10.06 -16.70
C SER A 257 8.00 -8.59 -16.25
N PHE A 258 7.32 -8.22 -15.18
CA PHE A 258 7.40 -6.86 -14.65
C PHE A 258 8.81 -6.49 -14.17
N ARG A 259 9.54 -7.43 -13.55
CA ARG A 259 10.96 -7.21 -13.21
C ARG A 259 11.82 -6.97 -14.43
N ARG A 260 11.65 -7.75 -15.52
CA ARG A 260 12.37 -7.51 -16.78
C ARG A 260 12.02 -6.16 -17.40
N ALA A 261 10.77 -5.73 -17.28
CA ALA A 261 10.33 -4.39 -17.67
C ALA A 261 10.89 -3.26 -16.77
N GLY A 262 11.62 -3.60 -15.68
CA GLY A 262 12.23 -2.64 -14.76
C GLY A 262 11.33 -2.16 -13.63
N TYR A 263 10.22 -2.86 -13.37
CA TYR A 263 9.31 -2.51 -12.29
C TYR A 263 9.84 -2.94 -10.93
N GLY A 264 9.73 -2.02 -9.96
CA GLY A 264 9.87 -2.36 -8.55
C GLY A 264 8.56 -2.93 -7.98
N PRO A 265 8.60 -3.52 -6.77
CA PRO A 265 7.46 -4.23 -6.18
C PRO A 265 6.16 -3.42 -6.11
N VAL A 266 6.25 -2.15 -5.68
CA VAL A 266 5.08 -1.25 -5.58
C VAL A 266 4.36 -1.10 -6.92
N LEU A 267 5.14 -0.86 -7.98
CA LEU A 267 4.58 -0.63 -9.30
C LEU A 267 4.04 -1.93 -9.92
N THR A 268 4.72 -3.05 -9.70
CA THR A 268 4.24 -4.37 -10.10
C THR A 268 2.86 -4.66 -9.48
N ARG A 269 2.69 -4.43 -8.17
CA ARG A 269 1.41 -4.62 -7.49
C ARG A 269 0.29 -3.76 -8.07
N LEU A 270 0.60 -2.50 -8.33
CA LEU A 270 -0.38 -1.58 -8.94
C LEU A 270 -0.75 -2.00 -10.36
N ALA A 271 0.22 -2.43 -11.16
CA ALA A 271 -0.01 -2.90 -12.52
C ALA A 271 -0.85 -4.19 -12.54
N ILE A 272 -0.52 -5.17 -11.70
CA ILE A 272 -1.31 -6.40 -11.56
C ILE A 272 -2.75 -6.06 -11.12
N SER A 273 -2.90 -5.17 -10.13
CA SER A 273 -4.22 -4.71 -9.66
C SER A 273 -5.01 -4.01 -10.76
N ALA A 274 -4.34 -3.20 -11.59
CA ALA A 274 -4.98 -2.52 -12.70
C ALA A 274 -5.43 -3.49 -13.80
N ILE A 275 -4.63 -4.53 -14.07
CA ILE A 275 -5.02 -5.62 -15.00
C ILE A 275 -6.22 -6.38 -14.44
N GLU A 276 -6.17 -6.79 -13.17
CA GLU A 276 -7.22 -7.56 -12.50
C GLU A 276 -8.58 -6.86 -12.55
N GLU A 277 -8.60 -5.57 -12.22
CA GLU A 277 -9.82 -4.77 -12.08
C GLU A 277 -10.16 -3.93 -13.34
N HIS A 278 -9.31 -4.04 -14.36
CA HIS A 278 -9.44 -3.25 -15.59
C HIS A 278 -9.39 -1.73 -15.35
N VAL A 279 -8.54 -1.29 -14.44
CA VAL A 279 -8.36 0.13 -14.14
C VAL A 279 -7.62 0.82 -15.29
N THR A 280 -8.21 1.84 -15.84
CA THR A 280 -7.64 2.59 -16.95
C THR A 280 -6.75 3.74 -16.49
N ARG A 281 -5.85 4.17 -17.38
CA ARG A 281 -5.02 5.37 -17.17
C ARG A 281 -5.87 6.60 -16.97
N GLN A 282 -6.93 6.74 -17.79
CA GLN A 282 -7.81 7.90 -17.74
C GLN A 282 -8.48 8.03 -16.38
N GLU A 283 -8.94 6.93 -15.78
CA GLU A 283 -9.56 6.92 -14.45
C GLU A 283 -8.57 7.38 -13.37
N VAL A 284 -7.34 6.82 -13.38
CA VAL A 284 -6.30 7.21 -12.42
C VAL A 284 -5.91 8.68 -12.57
N LEU A 285 -5.68 9.15 -13.81
CA LEU A 285 -5.32 10.54 -14.08
C LEU A 285 -6.46 11.50 -13.73
N SER A 286 -7.71 11.13 -14.00
CA SER A 286 -8.89 11.94 -13.66
C SER A 286 -9.03 12.10 -12.15
N LEU A 287 -8.82 11.02 -11.39
CA LEU A 287 -8.79 11.09 -9.93
C LEU A 287 -7.67 12.02 -9.44
N MET A 288 -6.45 11.83 -9.92
CA MET A 288 -5.30 12.66 -9.52
C MET A 288 -5.54 14.14 -9.85
N ARG A 289 -6.03 14.47 -11.05
CA ARG A 289 -6.35 15.85 -11.46
C ARG A 289 -7.46 16.47 -10.61
N SER A 290 -8.43 15.68 -10.15
CA SER A 290 -9.47 16.19 -9.25
C SER A 290 -8.89 16.68 -7.92
N TYR A 291 -7.94 15.95 -7.37
CA TYR A 291 -7.25 16.33 -6.13
C TYR A 291 -6.17 17.41 -6.34
N GLU A 292 -5.56 17.45 -7.51
CA GLU A 292 -4.67 18.54 -7.92
C GLU A 292 -5.43 19.87 -7.97
N LYS A 293 -6.61 19.91 -8.60
CA LYS A 293 -7.49 21.09 -8.62
C LYS A 293 -7.93 21.52 -7.22
N LYS A 294 -8.08 20.57 -6.31
CA LYS A 294 -8.33 20.84 -4.89
C LYS A 294 -7.07 21.37 -4.15
N GLY A 295 -5.90 21.41 -4.77
CA GLY A 295 -4.64 21.78 -4.14
C GLY A 295 -4.12 20.77 -3.12
N VAL A 296 -4.56 19.51 -3.21
CA VAL A 296 -4.16 18.40 -2.33
C VAL A 296 -2.84 17.78 -2.79
N ILE A 297 -2.57 17.82 -4.09
CA ILE A 297 -1.33 17.33 -4.68
C ILE A 297 -0.38 18.52 -4.85
N PRO A 298 0.86 18.44 -4.34
CA PRO A 298 1.85 19.50 -4.50
C PRO A 298 2.20 19.75 -5.97
N PRO A 299 2.51 21.03 -6.37
CA PRO A 299 2.87 21.35 -7.74
C PRO A 299 4.05 20.55 -8.29
N GLU A 300 5.00 20.16 -7.43
CA GLU A 300 6.16 19.31 -7.78
C GLU A 300 5.75 17.89 -8.17
N GLN A 301 4.57 17.48 -7.78
CA GLN A 301 3.96 16.17 -8.06
C GLN A 301 2.73 16.29 -8.96
N SER A 302 2.60 17.40 -9.69
CA SER A 302 1.50 17.62 -10.61
C SER A 302 1.36 16.45 -11.59
N VAL A 303 0.13 16.22 -12.03
CA VAL A 303 -0.17 15.11 -12.96
C VAL A 303 0.67 15.21 -14.22
N ASP A 304 0.88 16.43 -14.74
CA ASP A 304 1.67 16.64 -15.95
C ASP A 304 3.16 16.30 -15.73
N LYS A 305 3.75 16.69 -14.58
CA LYS A 305 5.12 16.28 -14.22
C LYS A 305 5.27 14.77 -14.02
N VAL A 306 4.23 14.10 -13.55
CA VAL A 306 4.22 12.63 -13.41
C VAL A 306 4.15 11.97 -14.77
N ILE A 307 3.34 12.50 -15.66
CA ILE A 307 3.25 12.05 -17.05
C ILE A 307 4.61 12.17 -17.74
N GLU A 308 5.31 13.30 -17.57
CA GLU A 308 6.62 13.54 -18.15
C GLU A 308 7.74 12.63 -17.59
N ARG A 309 7.67 12.28 -16.31
CA ARG A 309 8.73 11.52 -15.60
C ARG A 309 8.57 10.03 -15.66
N SER A 310 7.42 9.50 -16.09
CA SER A 310 7.12 8.18 -15.66
C SER A 310 6.26 7.33 -16.59
N TRP A 311 6.38 6.13 -16.37
CA TRP A 311 5.63 4.91 -16.48
C TRP A 311 4.09 5.03 -16.38
N TYR A 312 3.49 6.15 -15.94
CA TYR A 312 2.03 6.38 -15.97
C TYR A 312 1.50 6.54 -17.40
N VAL A 313 2.35 6.99 -18.30
CA VAL A 313 1.97 7.21 -19.71
C VAL A 313 3.11 6.72 -20.59
N ALA A 314 2.91 5.58 -21.24
CA ALA A 314 3.57 5.35 -22.51
C ALA A 314 2.83 6.25 -23.51
N SER A 315 3.43 7.33 -23.96
CA SER A 315 2.86 8.07 -25.05
C SER A 315 2.88 7.18 -26.29
N GLU A 316 1.91 7.34 -27.20
CA GLU A 316 1.95 6.69 -28.51
C GLU A 316 3.21 7.09 -29.29
N ASN A 317 3.90 8.14 -28.87
CA ASN A 317 5.13 8.69 -29.42
C ASN A 317 6.43 8.07 -28.86
N ASP A 318 6.39 7.21 -27.83
CA ASP A 318 7.59 6.55 -27.27
C ASP A 318 8.21 5.48 -28.18
N LYS A 319 7.91 5.52 -29.48
CA LYS A 319 8.50 4.61 -30.47
C LYS A 319 10.02 4.77 -30.66
N GLY A 320 10.65 5.78 -30.07
CA GLY A 320 12.04 6.09 -30.40
C GLY A 320 13.03 6.39 -29.27
N LEU A 321 12.58 6.74 -28.07
CA LEU A 321 13.49 7.26 -27.03
C LEU A 321 13.93 6.25 -25.96
N THR A 322 13.30 5.09 -25.89
CA THR A 322 13.49 4.14 -24.80
C THR A 322 14.58 3.09 -25.01
N ALA A 323 15.05 2.91 -26.24
CA ALA A 323 15.97 1.80 -26.55
C ALA A 323 17.44 2.09 -26.26
N SER A 324 17.92 3.33 -26.39
CA SER A 324 19.36 3.59 -26.34
C SER A 324 19.89 4.20 -25.04
N VAL A 325 19.16 5.13 -24.41
CA VAL A 325 19.61 5.80 -23.17
C VAL A 325 19.20 5.04 -21.90
N ALA A 326 18.14 4.27 -21.98
CA ALA A 326 17.69 3.42 -20.87
C ALA A 326 18.59 2.20 -20.64
N ASN A 327 19.30 1.70 -21.68
CA ASN A 327 19.97 0.40 -21.61
C ASN A 327 21.23 0.37 -20.74
N GLU A 328 22.05 1.40 -20.67
CA GLU A 328 23.28 1.36 -19.86
C GLU A 328 23.03 1.68 -18.38
N ASN A 329 22.33 2.74 -18.09
CA ASN A 329 21.90 3.06 -16.70
C ASN A 329 20.87 2.07 -16.15
N PHE A 330 20.19 1.33 -17.01
CA PHE A 330 19.13 0.39 -16.64
C PHE A 330 19.71 -0.98 -16.25
N ARG A 331 20.83 -1.43 -16.83
CA ARG A 331 21.50 -2.68 -16.44
C ARG A 331 22.06 -2.60 -15.02
N GLU A 332 22.72 -1.51 -14.65
CA GLU A 332 23.23 -1.33 -13.28
C GLU A 332 22.11 -1.14 -12.25
N LYS A 333 21.06 -0.36 -12.59
CA LYS A 333 19.86 -0.26 -11.75
C LYS A 333 19.06 -1.57 -11.69
N LYS A 334 19.08 -2.40 -12.72
CA LYS A 334 18.43 -3.71 -12.77
C LYS A 334 19.03 -4.70 -11.76
N ILE A 335 20.34 -4.69 -11.57
CA ILE A 335 21.04 -5.53 -10.60
C ILE A 335 20.72 -5.03 -9.17
N ALA A 336 20.84 -3.74 -8.92
CA ALA A 336 20.53 -3.14 -7.63
C ALA A 336 19.04 -3.29 -7.23
N VAL A 337 18.10 -3.22 -8.19
CA VAL A 337 16.67 -3.44 -7.97
C VAL A 337 16.36 -4.92 -7.73
N ARG A 338 17.06 -5.83 -8.39
CA ARG A 338 16.95 -7.28 -8.16
C ARG A 338 17.40 -7.66 -6.76
N ASP A 339 18.54 -7.16 -6.32
CA ASP A 339 19.07 -7.43 -4.97
C ASP A 339 18.24 -6.76 -3.88
N MET A 340 17.67 -5.57 -4.17
CA MET A 340 16.72 -4.90 -3.30
C MET A 340 15.34 -5.57 -3.26
N ALA A 341 14.84 -6.09 -4.37
CA ALA A 341 13.59 -6.85 -4.39
C ALA A 341 13.74 -8.12 -3.55
N LEU A 342 14.86 -8.83 -3.66
CA LEU A 342 15.18 -10.00 -2.83
C LEU A 342 15.34 -9.65 -1.34
N SER A 343 15.88 -8.47 -1.01
CA SER A 343 16.02 -8.02 0.38
C SER A 343 14.74 -7.43 0.98
N MET A 344 13.82 -6.91 0.15
CA MET A 344 12.51 -6.40 0.59
C MET A 344 11.43 -7.49 0.62
N ASP A 345 11.58 -8.54 -0.18
CA ASP A 345 10.73 -9.75 -0.17
C ASP A 345 11.13 -10.76 0.92
N GLY A 346 11.96 -10.37 1.89
CA GLY A 346 12.10 -11.11 3.14
C GLY A 346 10.78 -11.27 3.91
N GLY A 347 9.68 -10.81 3.34
CA GLY A 347 8.33 -11.09 3.75
C GLY A 347 7.63 -11.89 2.67
N LEU A 348 7.11 -13.03 3.04
CA LEU A 348 6.21 -13.94 2.34
C LEU A 348 6.02 -13.64 0.85
N ASN A 349 6.54 -14.50 0.04
CA ASN A 349 6.11 -14.61 -1.33
C ASN A 349 4.69 -15.28 -1.31
N LEU A 350 3.67 -14.48 -0.91
CA LEU A 350 2.27 -14.93 -0.94
C LEU A 350 1.90 -15.44 -2.33
N THR A 351 2.54 -14.93 -3.37
CA THR A 351 2.38 -15.36 -4.75
C THR A 351 2.82 -16.82 -4.96
N LYS A 352 3.92 -17.26 -4.34
CA LYS A 352 4.33 -18.68 -4.34
C LYS A 352 3.34 -19.57 -3.60
N PHE A 353 2.78 -19.06 -2.51
CA PHE A 353 1.80 -19.79 -1.73
C PHE A 353 0.45 -19.86 -2.46
N GLU A 354 0.01 -18.76 -3.07
CA GLU A 354 -1.21 -18.71 -3.88
C GLU A 354 -1.11 -19.65 -5.07
N THR A 355 0.04 -19.76 -5.72
CA THR A 355 0.29 -20.72 -6.80
C THR A 355 0.15 -22.16 -6.30
N LYS A 356 0.72 -22.49 -5.13
CA LYS A 356 0.58 -23.82 -4.52
C LYS A 356 -0.86 -24.17 -4.13
N LEU A 357 -1.69 -23.18 -3.73
CA LEU A 357 -3.10 -23.40 -3.44
C LEU A 357 -3.92 -23.67 -4.71
N LEU A 358 -3.55 -23.05 -5.84
CA LEU A 358 -4.19 -23.29 -7.13
C LEU A 358 -3.84 -24.67 -7.72
N GLU A 359 -2.64 -25.17 -7.43
CA GLU A 359 -2.20 -26.51 -7.84
C GLU A 359 -2.84 -27.65 -7.01
N LYS A 360 -3.36 -27.32 -5.81
CA LYS A 360 -4.03 -28.29 -4.92
C LYS A 360 -5.56 -28.33 -5.10
N LYS A 361 -6.14 -27.49 -5.95
CA LYS A 361 -7.54 -27.51 -6.36
C LYS A 361 -7.68 -27.98 -7.81
#